data_68de6d04489f64b43589583cd0749358
#
_entry.id   68de6d04489f64b43589583cd0749358
#
_cell.length_a   1.000
_cell.length_b   1.000
_cell.length_c   1.000
_cell.angle_alpha   90.00
_cell.angle_beta   90.00
_cell.angle_gamma   90.00
#
_symmetry.space_group_name_H-M   'P 1'
#
loop_
_entity.id
_entity.type
_entity.pdbx_description
1 polymer ?
#
loop_
_entity_poly.entity_id
_entity_poly.type
_entity_poly.pdbx_seq_one_letter_code
_entity_poly.pdbx_strand_id
1 'polypeptide(L)'
;MPGLIAKRPKQGFALSRESSAGSYPAGTFSGISPVRRSREITPGLHRSGLGLPAIGQVVPGGPNAPRSGYRIPLTVLALPKKSAPDSFEVRMVDPERVESVRVAGRDLPVAMDLEAVLNATRATGPRLLDGVRYLLLSDRKTARLIFLQPYAPRKIPVVLVHGLISTPRMWAPVVKTLLADPEIRRNYQFWFFYYPTGQPVALSALQLRDALDEAILLHRVDRPLVVVGHSMGGILARVQVSRFTLADAEKILPDVSRLPASSTVRRCLVFEPRRDVSRVVFICTPHRGSRIATSSIAGLGIWLIRLPRWIAEEMADLAGLDSTGRPIRLPTSIHGLSPRSRFLAALNRTPPSAPAHSIIGSRDGIVPYSSAHLGDAVTEVIVPAGHGGFSHPLAIQEIRRILKKEVRSY
;
A
#
# COMPACT_ATOMS: atom_id res chain seq x y z
N MET A 1 -53.16 12.09 23.46
CA MET A 1 -53.11 12.42 22.02
C MET A 1 -52.78 11.14 21.27
N PRO A 2 -53.68 10.57 20.45
CA PRO A 2 -53.46 9.29 19.78
C PRO A 2 -52.76 9.45 18.43
N GLY A 3 -51.76 8.65 18.22
CA GLY A 3 -51.33 7.87 17.07
C GLY A 3 -51.49 8.44 15.66
N LEU A 4 -50.40 8.99 15.14
CA LEU A 4 -50.17 9.00 13.69
C LEU A 4 -49.60 7.64 13.29
N ILE A 5 -50.49 6.69 12.95
CA ILE A 5 -50.15 5.49 12.20
C ILE A 5 -49.92 5.96 10.77
N ALA A 6 -48.66 6.08 10.38
CA ALA A 6 -48.28 6.32 9.00
C ALA A 6 -48.73 5.13 8.16
N LYS A 7 -49.76 5.35 7.31
CA LYS A 7 -50.21 4.39 6.27
C LYS A 7 -48.97 4.04 5.42
N ARG A 8 -48.63 2.75 5.37
CA ARG A 8 -47.61 2.22 4.45
C ARG A 8 -47.98 2.62 3.02
N PRO A 9 -47.10 3.33 2.30
CA PRO A 9 -47.38 3.58 0.89
C PRO A 9 -47.31 2.25 0.12
N LYS A 10 -48.36 1.93 -0.60
CA LYS A 10 -48.45 0.81 -1.57
C LYS A 10 -47.68 1.16 -2.87
N GLN A 11 -46.56 1.83 -2.83
CA GLN A 11 -45.85 2.24 -4.03
C GLN A 11 -44.52 1.52 -4.10
N GLY A 12 -44.32 0.79 -5.19
CA GLY A 12 -43.07 0.11 -5.47
C GLY A 12 -41.96 1.12 -5.78
N PHE A 13 -40.80 0.94 -5.15
CA PHE A 13 -39.62 1.71 -5.48
C PHE A 13 -39.04 1.20 -6.82
N ALA A 14 -38.93 2.05 -7.81
CA ALA A 14 -38.20 1.74 -9.04
C ALA A 14 -36.74 2.15 -8.88
N LEU A 15 -35.84 1.18 -8.94
CA LEU A 15 -34.40 1.46 -9.06
C LEU A 15 -34.12 2.02 -10.46
N SER A 16 -33.52 3.19 -10.55
CA SER A 16 -33.09 3.74 -11.83
C SER A 16 -32.05 2.83 -12.47
N ARG A 17 -32.29 2.44 -13.73
CA ARG A 17 -31.33 1.72 -14.58
C ARG A 17 -30.42 2.67 -15.34
N GLU A 18 -30.67 3.97 -15.31
CA GLU A 18 -29.88 4.96 -16.03
C GLU A 18 -28.64 5.36 -15.24
N SER A 19 -27.50 5.25 -15.88
CA SER A 19 -26.21 5.70 -15.37
C SER A 19 -26.05 7.19 -15.65
N SER A 20 -26.46 8.04 -14.71
CA SER A 20 -26.00 9.42 -14.70
C SER A 20 -24.56 9.50 -14.16
N ALA A 21 -23.81 10.53 -14.55
CA ALA A 21 -22.43 10.70 -14.09
C ALA A 21 -22.33 10.64 -12.55
N GLY A 22 -21.60 9.66 -12.03
CA GLY A 22 -21.44 9.42 -10.59
C GLY A 22 -22.50 8.51 -9.94
N SER A 23 -23.49 7.98 -10.69
CA SER A 23 -24.42 6.98 -10.19
C SER A 23 -23.96 5.56 -10.51
N TYR A 24 -24.26 4.61 -9.62
CA TYR A 24 -23.99 3.20 -9.83
C TYR A 24 -25.19 2.49 -10.44
N PRO A 25 -25.02 1.71 -11.51
CA PRO A 25 -26.07 0.87 -12.05
C PRO A 25 -26.58 -0.15 -11.03
N ALA A 26 -27.86 -0.54 -11.17
CA ALA A 26 -28.39 -1.66 -10.39
C ALA A 26 -27.57 -2.93 -10.69
N GLY A 27 -27.20 -3.67 -9.65
CA GLY A 27 -26.39 -4.88 -9.78
C GLY A 27 -24.86 -4.65 -9.69
N THR A 28 -24.38 -3.42 -9.55
CA THR A 28 -22.95 -3.12 -9.34
C THR A 28 -22.41 -3.77 -8.06
N PHE A 29 -23.25 -3.93 -7.04
CA PHE A 29 -22.86 -4.41 -5.73
C PHE A 29 -23.36 -5.82 -5.48
N SER A 30 -22.48 -6.69 -4.94
CA SER A 30 -22.86 -7.98 -4.37
C SER A 30 -23.53 -7.87 -3.01
N GLY A 31 -23.40 -6.73 -2.36
CA GLY A 31 -24.04 -6.42 -1.08
C GLY A 31 -23.96 -4.93 -0.77
N ILE A 32 -24.94 -4.45 -0.03
CA ILE A 32 -24.96 -3.08 0.51
C ILE A 32 -25.21 -3.18 2.00
N SER A 33 -24.37 -2.54 2.79
CA SER A 33 -24.49 -2.50 4.25
C SER A 33 -24.70 -1.07 4.72
N PRO A 34 -25.63 -0.83 5.66
CA PRO A 34 -25.80 0.48 6.24
C PRO A 34 -24.56 0.89 7.04
N VAL A 35 -24.26 2.17 7.03
CA VAL A 35 -23.23 2.74 7.89
C VAL A 35 -23.73 2.76 9.32
N ARG A 36 -22.99 2.12 10.22
CA ARG A 36 -23.17 2.33 11.66
C ARG A 36 -22.37 3.56 12.05
N ARG A 37 -23.05 4.56 12.60
CA ARG A 37 -22.41 5.84 13.01
C ARG A 37 -21.15 5.57 13.80
N SER A 38 -20.02 6.07 13.33
CA SER A 38 -18.74 5.99 14.06
C SER A 38 -18.83 6.85 15.33
N ARG A 39 -18.21 6.38 16.43
CA ARG A 39 -18.07 7.18 17.67
C ARG A 39 -17.08 8.32 17.47
N GLU A 40 -16.14 8.15 16.57
CA GLU A 40 -15.12 9.14 16.22
C GLU A 40 -15.45 9.70 14.83
N ILE A 41 -15.46 11.01 14.70
CA ILE A 41 -15.66 11.71 13.44
C ILE A 41 -14.33 12.35 13.05
N THR A 42 -13.68 11.79 12.03
CA THR A 42 -12.49 12.40 11.44
C THR A 42 -12.91 13.49 10.45
N PRO A 43 -12.54 14.76 10.69
CA PRO A 43 -12.82 15.84 9.74
C PRO A 43 -12.31 15.48 8.34
N GLY A 44 -13.12 15.77 7.32
CA GLY A 44 -12.80 15.48 5.91
C GLY A 44 -13.20 14.09 5.43
N LEU A 45 -13.45 13.12 6.32
CA LEU A 45 -14.02 11.80 5.98
C LEU A 45 -15.54 11.75 6.08
N HIS A 46 -16.16 12.79 6.63
CA HIS A 46 -17.61 12.92 6.77
C HIS A 46 -18.10 14.18 6.07
N ARG A 47 -19.28 14.07 5.50
CA ARG A 47 -20.08 15.21 4.99
C ARG A 47 -21.54 14.97 5.35
N SER A 48 -22.12 15.90 6.12
CA SER A 48 -23.56 15.91 6.37
C SER A 48 -24.30 16.35 5.11
N GLY A 49 -25.46 15.77 4.83
CA GLY A 49 -26.20 16.09 3.63
C GLY A 49 -27.38 15.18 3.40
N LEU A 50 -27.87 15.20 2.16
CA LEU A 50 -28.99 14.40 1.71
C LEU A 50 -28.57 12.95 1.46
N GLY A 51 -29.45 12.01 1.80
CA GLY A 51 -29.29 10.57 1.57
C GLY A 51 -28.72 9.82 2.76
N LEU A 52 -28.64 8.52 2.59
CA LEU A 52 -28.16 7.57 3.60
C LEU A 52 -26.79 7.03 3.17
N PRO A 53 -25.71 7.36 3.88
CA PRO A 53 -24.41 6.73 3.63
C PRO A 53 -24.49 5.23 3.85
N ALA A 54 -23.88 4.48 2.95
CA ALA A 54 -23.81 3.03 2.97
C ALA A 54 -22.43 2.55 2.45
N ILE A 55 -22.17 1.27 2.65
CA ILE A 55 -20.97 0.60 2.15
C ILE A 55 -21.39 -0.36 1.05
N GLY A 56 -20.96 -0.08 -0.18
CA GLY A 56 -21.10 -1.00 -1.30
C GLY A 56 -20.00 -2.05 -1.28
N GLN A 57 -20.36 -3.33 -1.42
CA GLN A 57 -19.41 -4.41 -1.60
C GLN A 57 -19.37 -4.81 -3.07
N VAL A 58 -18.19 -4.75 -3.67
CA VAL A 58 -17.93 -5.17 -5.04
C VAL A 58 -17.17 -6.49 -5.04
N VAL A 59 -17.59 -7.43 -5.87
CA VAL A 59 -16.92 -8.74 -6.01
C VAL A 59 -15.48 -8.52 -6.47
N PRO A 60 -14.51 -9.28 -5.92
CA PRO A 60 -13.13 -9.14 -6.35
C PRO A 60 -12.98 -9.42 -7.83
N GLY A 61 -12.38 -8.48 -8.54
CA GLY A 61 -11.99 -8.63 -9.94
C GLY A 61 -10.47 -8.52 -10.07
N GLY A 62 -9.80 -9.57 -10.55
CA GLY A 62 -8.38 -9.57 -10.82
C GLY A 62 -7.45 -9.77 -9.60
N PRO A 63 -6.14 -9.90 -9.84
CA PRO A 63 -5.15 -10.31 -8.84
C PRO A 63 -4.88 -9.26 -7.77
N ASN A 64 -5.12 -7.98 -8.06
CA ASN A 64 -4.86 -6.86 -7.16
C ASN A 64 -6.04 -6.55 -6.22
N ALA A 65 -7.18 -7.23 -6.38
CA ALA A 65 -8.32 -7.05 -5.51
C ALA A 65 -8.11 -7.70 -4.12
N PRO A 66 -8.62 -7.10 -3.04
CA PRO A 66 -8.68 -7.77 -1.75
C PRO A 66 -9.50 -9.07 -1.88
N ARG A 67 -9.09 -10.14 -1.21
CA ARG A 67 -9.85 -11.41 -1.23
C ARG A 67 -11.31 -11.26 -0.78
N SER A 68 -11.57 -10.30 0.10
CA SER A 68 -12.92 -9.96 0.58
C SER A 68 -13.73 -9.04 -0.34
N GLY A 69 -13.22 -8.73 -1.52
CA GLY A 69 -13.76 -7.69 -2.39
C GLY A 69 -13.45 -6.26 -1.94
N TYR A 70 -13.83 -5.31 -2.78
CA TYR A 70 -13.71 -3.90 -2.45
C TYR A 70 -14.90 -3.44 -1.62
N ARG A 71 -14.64 -2.52 -0.71
CA ARG A 71 -15.65 -1.73 -0.03
C ARG A 71 -15.52 -0.31 -0.49
N ILE A 72 -16.61 0.23 -1.06
CA ILE A 72 -16.62 1.56 -1.62
C ILE A 72 -17.69 2.41 -0.96
N PRO A 73 -17.48 3.73 -0.85
CA PRO A 73 -18.48 4.64 -0.34
C PRO A 73 -19.66 4.70 -1.27
N LEU A 74 -20.83 4.72 -0.68
CA LEU A 74 -22.11 4.78 -1.38
C LEU A 74 -23.05 5.69 -0.60
N THR A 75 -23.86 6.48 -1.32
CA THR A 75 -24.98 7.17 -0.72
C THR A 75 -26.26 6.83 -1.47
N VAL A 76 -27.27 6.39 -0.74
CA VAL A 76 -28.60 6.09 -1.26
C VAL A 76 -29.45 7.34 -1.15
N LEU A 77 -29.91 7.85 -2.29
CA LEU A 77 -30.77 9.02 -2.43
C LEU A 77 -32.17 8.58 -2.81
N ALA A 78 -33.18 9.12 -2.16
CA ALA A 78 -34.57 9.05 -2.60
C ALA A 78 -34.99 10.44 -3.08
N LEU A 79 -35.12 10.60 -4.38
CA LEU A 79 -35.45 11.88 -5.02
C LEU A 79 -36.85 11.88 -5.61
N PRO A 80 -37.64 12.96 -5.45
CA PRO A 80 -38.95 13.07 -6.10
C PRO A 80 -38.81 12.97 -7.62
N LYS A 81 -39.70 12.22 -8.27
CA LYS A 81 -39.76 12.20 -9.74
C LYS A 81 -40.44 13.46 -10.25
N LYS A 82 -39.84 14.09 -11.26
CA LYS A 82 -40.41 15.28 -11.90
C LYS A 82 -41.80 15.00 -12.53
N SER A 83 -41.98 13.79 -13.03
CA SER A 83 -43.22 13.35 -13.73
C SER A 83 -44.34 12.83 -12.82
N ALA A 84 -44.06 12.56 -11.54
CA ALA A 84 -44.99 11.99 -10.59
C ALA A 84 -44.58 12.38 -9.16
N PRO A 85 -45.15 13.49 -8.62
CA PRO A 85 -44.68 14.07 -7.33
C PRO A 85 -44.84 13.12 -6.14
N ASP A 86 -45.73 12.15 -6.20
CA ASP A 86 -45.95 11.14 -5.16
C ASP A 86 -45.06 9.89 -5.31
N SER A 87 -44.14 9.90 -6.29
CA SER A 87 -43.23 8.80 -6.53
C SER A 87 -41.78 9.24 -6.36
N PHE A 88 -40.93 8.31 -5.86
CA PHE A 88 -39.53 8.55 -5.62
C PHE A 88 -38.67 7.68 -6.52
N GLU A 89 -37.58 8.27 -7.00
CA GLU A 89 -36.51 7.56 -7.65
C GLU A 89 -35.38 7.30 -6.63
N VAL A 90 -34.97 6.03 -6.49
CA VAL A 90 -33.86 5.66 -5.63
C VAL A 90 -32.61 5.61 -6.50
N ARG A 91 -31.62 6.43 -6.17
CA ARG A 91 -30.29 6.46 -6.81
C ARG A 91 -29.22 6.06 -5.83
N MET A 92 -28.25 5.28 -6.29
CA MET A 92 -27.02 4.96 -5.59
C MET A 92 -25.89 5.78 -6.20
N VAL A 93 -25.32 6.68 -5.44
CA VAL A 93 -24.29 7.61 -5.94
C VAL A 93 -22.97 7.43 -5.21
N ASP A 94 -21.88 7.70 -5.92
CA ASP A 94 -20.57 7.87 -5.35
C ASP A 94 -20.49 9.27 -4.71
N PRO A 95 -20.43 9.39 -3.38
CA PRO A 95 -20.43 10.69 -2.72
C PRO A 95 -19.12 11.48 -2.93
N GLU A 96 -18.06 10.85 -3.48
CA GLU A 96 -16.82 11.52 -3.86
C GLU A 96 -16.94 12.18 -5.24
N ARG A 97 -17.83 11.69 -6.11
CA ARG A 97 -18.09 12.23 -7.45
C ARG A 97 -19.33 13.14 -7.49
N VAL A 98 -20.32 12.83 -6.69
CA VAL A 98 -21.55 13.62 -6.57
C VAL A 98 -21.51 14.34 -5.22
N GLU A 99 -20.98 15.55 -5.22
CA GLU A 99 -20.84 16.34 -3.98
C GLU A 99 -22.16 16.99 -3.55
N SER A 100 -23.05 17.35 -4.52
CA SER A 100 -24.38 17.91 -4.27
C SER A 100 -25.41 17.41 -5.27
N VAL A 101 -26.68 17.53 -4.92
CA VAL A 101 -27.82 17.28 -5.80
C VAL A 101 -28.82 18.42 -5.69
N ARG A 102 -29.44 18.78 -6.81
CA ARG A 102 -30.43 19.85 -6.86
C ARG A 102 -31.83 19.31 -6.54
N VAL A 103 -32.40 19.79 -5.45
CA VAL A 103 -33.75 19.43 -5.00
C VAL A 103 -34.55 20.73 -4.74
N ALA A 104 -35.71 20.84 -5.34
CA ALA A 104 -36.59 22.04 -5.22
C ALA A 104 -35.81 23.37 -5.43
N GLY A 105 -34.95 23.41 -6.45
CA GLY A 105 -34.18 24.59 -6.81
C GLY A 105 -32.95 24.90 -5.95
N ARG A 106 -32.70 24.10 -4.91
CA ARG A 106 -31.52 24.25 -4.00
C ARG A 106 -30.52 23.14 -4.21
N ASP A 107 -29.24 23.46 -4.21
CA ASP A 107 -28.15 22.49 -4.23
C ASP A 107 -27.88 22.03 -2.79
N LEU A 108 -28.21 20.77 -2.53
CA LEU A 108 -28.03 20.14 -1.22
C LEU A 108 -26.82 19.22 -1.27
N PRO A 109 -25.90 19.28 -0.28
CA PRO A 109 -24.76 18.38 -0.23
C PRO A 109 -25.23 16.92 -0.09
N VAL A 110 -24.50 16.00 -0.72
CA VAL A 110 -24.72 14.55 -0.57
C VAL A 110 -24.00 14.08 0.67
N ALA A 111 -24.70 13.35 1.53
CA ALA A 111 -24.10 12.77 2.73
C ALA A 111 -22.97 11.79 2.37
N MET A 112 -21.91 11.74 3.17
CA MET A 112 -20.74 10.87 2.96
C MET A 112 -20.20 10.37 4.30
N ASP A 113 -19.79 9.10 4.36
CA ASP A 113 -19.07 8.52 5.48
C ASP A 113 -17.98 7.55 4.97
N LEU A 114 -16.82 8.11 4.68
CA LEU A 114 -15.63 7.33 4.28
C LEU A 114 -14.99 6.60 5.45
N GLU A 115 -15.14 7.10 6.67
CA GLU A 115 -14.56 6.48 7.85
C GLU A 115 -15.16 5.09 8.09
N ALA A 116 -16.47 4.95 7.91
CA ALA A 116 -17.13 3.65 8.00
C ALA A 116 -16.61 2.65 6.95
N VAL A 117 -16.36 3.10 5.73
CA VAL A 117 -15.77 2.28 4.65
C VAL A 117 -14.37 1.80 5.02
N LEU A 118 -13.52 2.70 5.51
CA LEU A 118 -12.15 2.37 5.92
C LEU A 118 -12.12 1.41 7.11
N ASN A 119 -13.00 1.61 8.09
CA ASN A 119 -13.15 0.71 9.25
C ASN A 119 -13.63 -0.68 8.84
N ALA A 120 -14.61 -0.77 7.93
CA ALA A 120 -15.08 -2.04 7.38
C ALA A 120 -14.00 -2.77 6.58
N THR A 121 -13.21 -2.06 5.80
CA THR A 121 -12.06 -2.61 5.06
C THR A 121 -11.00 -3.13 6.02
N ARG A 122 -10.69 -2.38 7.09
CA ARG A 122 -9.74 -2.78 8.13
C ARG A 122 -10.18 -4.05 8.86
N ALA A 123 -11.48 -4.22 9.13
CA ALA A 123 -12.01 -5.37 9.86
C ALA A 123 -11.78 -6.70 9.15
N THR A 124 -11.71 -6.68 7.81
CA THR A 124 -11.52 -7.89 6.97
C THR A 124 -10.07 -8.11 6.51
N GLY A 125 -9.16 -7.18 6.82
CA GLY A 125 -7.73 -7.31 6.52
C GLY A 125 -7.00 -8.27 7.47
N PRO A 126 -5.75 -8.67 7.13
CA PRO A 126 -4.94 -9.56 7.96
C PRO A 126 -4.75 -8.97 9.38
N ARG A 127 -4.81 -9.83 10.39
CA ARG A 127 -4.65 -9.46 11.80
C ARG A 127 -3.17 -9.29 12.17
N LEU A 128 -2.88 -8.64 13.30
CA LEU A 128 -1.50 -8.40 13.76
C LEU A 128 -0.73 -9.73 13.97
N LEU A 129 -1.40 -10.77 14.48
CA LEU A 129 -0.83 -12.11 14.66
C LEU A 129 -0.43 -12.77 13.33
N ASP A 130 -1.00 -12.33 12.22
CA ASP A 130 -0.60 -12.79 10.89
C ASP A 130 0.82 -12.34 10.53
N GLY A 131 1.34 -11.26 11.14
CA GLY A 131 2.71 -10.79 10.91
C GLY A 131 3.76 -11.86 11.24
N VAL A 132 3.58 -12.61 12.33
CA VAL A 132 4.46 -13.75 12.69
C VAL A 132 4.28 -14.89 11.70
N ARG A 133 3.04 -15.21 11.32
CA ARG A 133 2.74 -16.23 10.30
C ARG A 133 3.40 -15.89 8.95
N TYR A 134 3.42 -14.63 8.58
CA TYR A 134 4.02 -14.17 7.32
C TYR A 134 5.56 -14.18 7.33
N LEU A 135 6.16 -14.19 8.49
CA LEU A 135 7.59 -14.43 8.62
C LEU A 135 7.96 -15.83 8.08
N LEU A 136 7.06 -16.80 8.21
CA LEU A 136 7.27 -18.22 7.91
C LEU A 136 6.82 -18.63 6.49
N LEU A 137 5.99 -17.82 5.83
CA LEU A 137 5.52 -18.15 4.49
C LEU A 137 6.65 -17.99 3.47
N SER A 138 6.83 -19.00 2.64
CA SER A 138 7.88 -19.06 1.61
C SER A 138 7.36 -19.31 0.20
N ASP A 139 6.05 -19.19 -0.04
CA ASP A 139 5.46 -19.44 -1.36
C ASP A 139 5.68 -18.23 -2.30
N ARG A 140 6.12 -18.52 -3.54
CA ARG A 140 6.28 -17.53 -4.62
C ARG A 140 5.04 -16.67 -4.84
N LYS A 141 3.84 -17.27 -4.77
CA LYS A 141 2.56 -16.64 -5.07
C LYS A 141 2.00 -15.78 -3.93
N THR A 142 2.71 -15.70 -2.81
CA THR A 142 2.22 -14.94 -1.64
C THR A 142 2.44 -13.44 -1.78
N ALA A 143 3.52 -13.02 -2.44
CA ALA A 143 3.81 -11.60 -2.64
C ALA A 143 2.90 -11.01 -3.74
N ARG A 144 2.21 -9.91 -3.43
CA ARG A 144 1.29 -9.26 -4.35
C ARG A 144 0.98 -7.81 -3.95
N LEU A 145 0.55 -7.02 -4.91
CA LEU A 145 -0.08 -5.73 -4.65
C LEU A 145 -1.58 -5.92 -4.36
N ILE A 146 -2.08 -5.21 -3.36
CA ILE A 146 -3.50 -5.16 -2.99
C ILE A 146 -3.92 -3.69 -3.07
N PHE A 147 -4.91 -3.38 -3.89
CA PHE A 147 -5.44 -2.04 -4.02
C PHE A 147 -6.50 -1.79 -2.93
N LEU A 148 -6.47 -0.60 -2.34
CA LEU A 148 -7.48 -0.22 -1.34
C LEU A 148 -8.87 -0.07 -1.96
N GLN A 149 -8.91 0.39 -3.20
CA GLN A 149 -10.12 0.63 -4.00
C GLN A 149 -9.89 0.15 -5.44
N PRO A 150 -10.92 -0.04 -6.25
CA PRO A 150 -10.76 -0.35 -7.66
C PRO A 150 -9.83 0.65 -8.34
N TYR A 151 -9.02 0.15 -9.30
CA TYR A 151 -8.08 1.00 -10.02
C TYR A 151 -8.76 2.23 -10.63
N ALA A 152 -8.16 3.38 -10.42
CA ALA A 152 -8.65 4.67 -10.93
C ALA A 152 -7.58 5.30 -11.85
N PRO A 153 -7.75 5.30 -13.20
CA PRO A 153 -6.71 5.70 -14.15
C PRO A 153 -6.18 7.12 -13.95
N ARG A 154 -7.02 8.03 -13.45
CA ARG A 154 -6.63 9.44 -13.23
C ARG A 154 -5.87 9.68 -11.92
N LYS A 155 -5.81 8.69 -11.02
CA LYS A 155 -5.17 8.84 -9.71
C LYS A 155 -3.75 8.26 -9.74
N ILE A 156 -2.83 8.99 -9.11
CA ILE A 156 -1.43 8.58 -8.93
C ILE A 156 -1.37 7.46 -7.88
N PRO A 157 -0.76 6.30 -8.20
CA PRO A 157 -0.60 5.24 -7.22
C PRO A 157 0.45 5.59 -6.14
N VAL A 158 0.08 5.40 -4.87
CA VAL A 158 1.00 5.41 -3.74
C VAL A 158 1.17 3.98 -3.26
N VAL A 159 2.36 3.43 -3.47
CA VAL A 159 2.71 2.06 -3.10
C VAL A 159 3.29 2.04 -1.69
N LEU A 160 2.60 1.39 -0.76
CA LEU A 160 2.96 1.32 0.65
C LEU A 160 3.60 -0.03 0.97
N VAL A 161 4.87 0.00 1.41
CA VAL A 161 5.69 -1.20 1.66
C VAL A 161 6.00 -1.30 3.16
N HIS A 162 5.48 -2.32 3.82
CA HIS A 162 5.64 -2.54 5.26
C HIS A 162 7.01 -3.12 5.63
N GLY A 163 7.34 -3.08 6.92
CA GLY A 163 8.59 -3.61 7.47
C GLY A 163 8.54 -5.09 7.84
N LEU A 164 9.64 -5.57 8.43
CA LEU A 164 9.79 -6.92 8.96
C LEU A 164 8.78 -7.18 10.09
N ILE A 165 8.25 -8.41 10.15
CA ILE A 165 7.24 -8.87 11.14
C ILE A 165 6.00 -7.93 11.17
N SER A 166 5.61 -7.42 10.01
CA SER A 166 4.49 -6.50 9.88
C SER A 166 3.56 -6.93 8.75
N THR A 167 2.47 -6.20 8.59
CA THR A 167 1.47 -6.42 7.55
C THR A 167 1.03 -5.06 6.98
N PRO A 168 0.39 -5.02 5.81
CA PRO A 168 -0.18 -3.78 5.25
C PRO A 168 -1.11 -3.01 6.19
N ARG A 169 -1.70 -3.70 7.18
CA ARG A 169 -2.60 -3.08 8.17
C ARG A 169 -1.96 -1.95 8.97
N MET A 170 -0.62 -1.95 9.11
CA MET A 170 0.10 -0.89 9.79
C MET A 170 -0.17 0.49 9.16
N TRP A 171 -0.44 0.53 7.87
CA TRP A 171 -0.66 1.76 7.12
C TRP A 171 -2.05 2.39 7.34
N ALA A 172 -2.97 1.69 8.03
CA ALA A 172 -4.35 2.15 8.19
C ALA A 172 -4.47 3.57 8.80
N PRO A 173 -3.74 3.95 9.88
CA PRO A 173 -3.81 5.31 10.43
C PRO A 173 -3.25 6.35 9.46
N VAL A 174 -2.19 6.03 8.73
CA VAL A 174 -1.59 6.94 7.73
C VAL A 174 -2.57 7.20 6.60
N VAL A 175 -3.10 6.13 6.00
CA VAL A 175 -4.04 6.24 4.88
C VAL A 175 -5.33 6.93 5.30
N LYS A 176 -5.86 6.65 6.50
CA LYS A 176 -7.04 7.35 7.04
C LYS A 176 -6.81 8.85 7.10
N THR A 177 -5.67 9.27 7.65
CA THR A 177 -5.32 10.70 7.77
C THR A 177 -5.08 11.36 6.41
N LEU A 178 -4.41 10.67 5.48
CA LEU A 178 -4.17 11.18 4.13
C LEU A 178 -5.48 11.33 3.33
N LEU A 179 -6.39 10.34 3.42
CA LEU A 179 -7.69 10.39 2.74
C LEU A 179 -8.65 11.45 3.33
N ALA A 180 -8.41 11.92 4.55
CA ALA A 180 -9.15 13.05 5.11
C ALA A 180 -8.87 14.36 4.37
N ASP A 181 -7.72 14.48 3.69
CA ASP A 181 -7.40 15.61 2.82
C ASP A 181 -8.06 15.41 1.44
N PRO A 182 -8.98 16.31 1.02
CA PRO A 182 -9.70 16.18 -0.25
C PRO A 182 -8.79 16.22 -1.48
N GLU A 183 -7.67 16.96 -1.44
CA GLU A 183 -6.71 17.04 -2.55
C GLU A 183 -5.99 15.70 -2.73
N ILE A 184 -5.53 15.08 -1.63
CA ILE A 184 -4.93 13.76 -1.66
C ILE A 184 -5.96 12.72 -2.15
N ARG A 185 -7.17 12.76 -1.63
CA ARG A 185 -8.23 11.82 -1.98
C ARG A 185 -8.62 11.88 -3.46
N ARG A 186 -8.64 13.06 -4.06
CA ARG A 186 -8.96 13.25 -5.48
C ARG A 186 -7.84 12.77 -6.40
N ASN A 187 -6.58 12.95 -6.03
CA ASN A 187 -5.44 12.75 -6.92
C ASN A 187 -4.69 11.43 -6.72
N TYR A 188 -4.89 10.74 -5.59
CA TYR A 188 -4.13 9.55 -5.22
C TYR A 188 -4.99 8.32 -5.01
N GLN A 189 -4.40 7.14 -5.26
CA GLN A 189 -4.91 5.84 -4.90
C GLN A 189 -3.83 5.07 -4.14
N PHE A 190 -4.23 4.22 -3.17
CA PHE A 190 -3.30 3.54 -2.29
C PHE A 190 -3.22 2.06 -2.62
N TRP A 191 -2.00 1.57 -2.86
CA TRP A 191 -1.67 0.17 -3.11
C TRP A 191 -0.78 -0.34 -2.00
N PHE A 192 -1.03 -1.54 -1.52
CA PHE A 192 -0.27 -2.16 -0.46
C PHE A 192 0.52 -3.33 -1.01
N PHE A 193 1.84 -3.31 -0.82
CA PHE A 193 2.63 -4.48 -1.11
C PHE A 193 2.59 -5.43 0.07
N TYR A 194 2.04 -6.61 -0.17
CA TYR A 194 1.91 -7.69 0.77
C TYR A 194 2.94 -8.77 0.40
N TYR A 195 3.82 -9.16 1.35
CA TYR A 195 4.89 -10.10 1.10
C TYR A 195 5.32 -10.84 2.37
N PRO A 196 5.89 -12.07 2.26
CA PRO A 196 6.50 -12.79 3.37
C PRO A 196 7.78 -12.09 3.82
N THR A 197 7.84 -11.63 5.06
CA THR A 197 8.95 -10.82 5.55
C THR A 197 10.18 -11.62 5.97
N GLY A 198 10.09 -12.96 6.04
CA GLY A 198 11.21 -13.86 6.35
C GLY A 198 12.14 -14.15 5.15
N GLN A 199 11.75 -13.77 3.95
CA GLN A 199 12.52 -14.01 2.73
C GLN A 199 13.73 -13.06 2.64
N PRO A 200 14.76 -13.41 1.83
CA PRO A 200 15.86 -12.49 1.53
C PRO A 200 15.35 -11.14 1.04
N VAL A 201 15.96 -10.05 1.52
CA VAL A 201 15.57 -8.68 1.16
C VAL A 201 15.59 -8.47 -0.36
N ALA A 202 16.63 -8.97 -1.03
CA ALA A 202 16.76 -8.86 -2.49
C ALA A 202 15.63 -9.60 -3.24
N LEU A 203 15.20 -10.78 -2.72
CA LEU A 203 14.07 -11.51 -3.28
C LEU A 203 12.75 -10.75 -3.10
N SER A 204 12.50 -10.22 -1.90
CA SER A 204 11.30 -9.44 -1.64
C SER A 204 11.26 -8.15 -2.49
N ALA A 205 12.44 -7.56 -2.76
CA ALA A 205 12.56 -6.40 -3.65
C ALA A 205 12.28 -6.76 -5.12
N LEU A 206 12.74 -7.93 -5.59
CA LEU A 206 12.39 -8.46 -6.91
C LEU A 206 10.89 -8.73 -7.02
N GLN A 207 10.30 -9.37 -6.01
CA GLN A 207 8.84 -9.62 -5.99
C GLN A 207 8.02 -8.33 -6.01
N LEU A 208 8.51 -7.25 -5.36
CA LEU A 208 7.86 -5.93 -5.49
C LEU A 208 7.95 -5.42 -6.92
N ARG A 209 9.11 -5.56 -7.57
CA ARG A 209 9.33 -5.18 -8.96
C ARG A 209 8.37 -5.92 -9.90
N ASP A 210 8.31 -7.24 -9.78
CA ASP A 210 7.46 -8.09 -10.61
C ASP A 210 5.96 -7.77 -10.39
N ALA A 211 5.54 -7.53 -9.14
CA ALA A 211 4.17 -7.15 -8.83
C ALA A 211 3.80 -5.76 -9.37
N LEU A 212 4.75 -4.81 -9.41
CA LEU A 212 4.56 -3.51 -10.05
C LEU A 212 4.42 -3.66 -11.56
N ASP A 213 5.29 -4.46 -12.21
CA ASP A 213 5.23 -4.71 -13.65
C ASP A 213 3.90 -5.35 -14.05
N GLU A 214 3.44 -6.36 -13.29
CA GLU A 214 2.15 -7.00 -13.50
C GLU A 214 0.99 -5.99 -13.37
N ALA A 215 0.99 -5.17 -12.32
CA ALA A 215 -0.07 -4.20 -12.10
C ALA A 215 -0.10 -3.11 -13.19
N ILE A 216 1.07 -2.60 -13.59
CA ILE A 216 1.19 -1.60 -14.65
C ILE A 216 0.66 -2.14 -15.97
N LEU A 217 1.07 -3.35 -16.34
CA LEU A 217 0.62 -4.00 -17.57
C LEU A 217 -0.89 -4.27 -17.55
N LEU A 218 -1.39 -4.86 -16.46
CA LEU A 218 -2.79 -5.28 -16.34
C LEU A 218 -3.75 -4.08 -16.37
N HIS A 219 -3.40 -3.01 -15.68
CA HIS A 219 -4.26 -1.83 -15.55
C HIS A 219 -3.91 -0.71 -16.52
N ARG A 220 -2.88 -0.90 -17.37
CA ARG A 220 -2.36 0.14 -18.29
C ARG A 220 -2.07 1.44 -17.56
N VAL A 221 -1.29 1.34 -16.48
CA VAL A 221 -0.98 2.49 -15.63
C VAL A 221 -0.09 3.46 -16.40
N ASP A 222 -0.57 4.66 -16.63
CA ASP A 222 0.12 5.75 -17.32
C ASP A 222 0.63 6.85 -16.36
N ARG A 223 0.25 6.77 -15.09
CA ARG A 223 0.67 7.70 -14.05
C ARG A 223 1.92 7.20 -13.34
N PRO A 224 2.84 8.10 -12.97
CA PRO A 224 4.01 7.73 -12.19
C PRO A 224 3.63 7.24 -10.80
N LEU A 225 4.49 6.43 -10.20
CA LEU A 225 4.30 5.83 -8.89
C LEU A 225 5.03 6.64 -7.81
N VAL A 226 4.42 6.80 -6.65
CA VAL A 226 5.12 7.19 -5.42
C VAL A 226 5.28 5.96 -4.53
N VAL A 227 6.50 5.63 -4.12
CA VAL A 227 6.76 4.48 -3.26
C VAL A 227 7.11 4.95 -1.84
N VAL A 228 6.40 4.43 -0.85
CA VAL A 228 6.63 4.75 0.58
C VAL A 228 6.97 3.47 1.31
N GLY A 229 8.16 3.39 1.88
CA GLY A 229 8.64 2.21 2.58
C GLY A 229 9.00 2.50 4.03
N HIS A 230 8.55 1.62 4.94
CA HIS A 230 8.91 1.66 6.35
C HIS A 230 9.90 0.54 6.68
N SER A 231 10.97 0.89 7.40
CA SER A 231 11.97 -0.09 7.89
C SER A 231 12.55 -0.94 6.74
N MET A 232 12.49 -2.26 6.79
CA MET A 232 12.88 -3.16 5.70
C MET A 232 12.15 -2.83 4.39
N GLY A 233 10.88 -2.42 4.45
CA GLY A 233 10.13 -1.99 3.26
C GLY A 233 10.74 -0.76 2.57
N GLY A 234 11.47 0.08 3.31
CA GLY A 234 12.24 1.17 2.74
C GLY A 234 13.45 0.68 1.93
N ILE A 235 14.09 -0.43 2.32
CA ILE A 235 15.14 -1.05 1.50
C ILE A 235 14.55 -1.60 0.19
N LEU A 236 13.37 -2.25 0.27
CA LEU A 236 12.68 -2.74 -0.92
C LEU A 236 12.34 -1.57 -1.88
N ALA A 237 11.88 -0.45 -1.33
CA ALA A 237 11.62 0.77 -2.09
C ALA A 237 12.92 1.36 -2.69
N ARG A 238 14.02 1.34 -1.95
CA ARG A 238 15.33 1.81 -2.42
C ARG A 238 15.82 1.04 -3.65
N VAL A 239 15.64 -0.28 -3.66
CA VAL A 239 16.00 -1.15 -4.80
C VAL A 239 15.25 -0.72 -6.07
N GLN A 240 14.01 -0.24 -5.96
CA GLN A 240 13.24 0.19 -7.14
C GLN A 240 13.86 1.40 -7.86
N VAL A 241 14.57 2.24 -7.12
CA VAL A 241 15.18 3.48 -7.62
C VAL A 241 16.72 3.44 -7.64
N SER A 242 17.28 2.25 -7.62
CA SER A 242 18.74 2.06 -7.63
C SER A 242 19.15 1.19 -8.81
N ARG A 243 20.40 1.41 -9.27
CA ARG A 243 21.08 0.53 -10.21
C ARG A 243 21.94 -0.46 -9.44
N PHE A 244 21.96 -1.70 -9.88
CA PHE A 244 22.85 -2.73 -9.37
C PHE A 244 23.39 -3.54 -10.55
N THR A 245 24.68 -3.38 -10.79
CA THR A 245 25.33 -3.95 -11.97
C THR A 245 25.76 -5.40 -11.74
N LEU A 246 26.08 -6.11 -12.82
CA LEU A 246 26.65 -7.45 -12.73
C LEU A 246 27.94 -7.44 -11.90
N ALA A 247 28.79 -6.43 -12.05
CA ALA A 247 30.01 -6.28 -11.25
C ALA A 247 29.74 -6.07 -9.74
N ASP A 248 28.61 -5.44 -9.37
CA ASP A 248 28.18 -5.34 -7.98
C ASP A 248 27.64 -6.67 -7.44
N ALA A 249 26.92 -7.41 -8.29
CA ALA A 249 26.40 -8.73 -7.98
C ALA A 249 27.52 -9.75 -7.74
N GLU A 250 28.55 -9.75 -8.56
CA GLU A 250 29.75 -10.61 -8.45
C GLU A 250 30.48 -10.43 -7.10
N LYS A 251 30.49 -9.20 -6.54
CA LYS A 251 31.07 -8.93 -5.21
C LYS A 251 30.28 -9.58 -4.06
N ILE A 252 29.00 -9.90 -4.31
CA ILE A 252 28.09 -10.51 -3.33
C ILE A 252 28.06 -12.02 -3.51
N LEU A 253 27.86 -12.44 -4.74
CA LEU A 253 27.75 -13.83 -5.18
C LEU A 253 28.71 -14.03 -6.36
N PRO A 254 29.92 -14.57 -6.11
CA PRO A 254 30.81 -14.94 -7.19
C PRO A 254 30.14 -15.88 -8.18
N ASP A 255 30.53 -15.77 -9.46
CA ASP A 255 29.99 -16.58 -10.56
C ASP A 255 28.50 -16.36 -10.87
N VAL A 256 27.85 -15.32 -10.33
CA VAL A 256 26.45 -15.00 -10.68
C VAL A 256 26.24 -14.71 -12.17
N SER A 257 27.31 -14.32 -12.87
CA SER A 257 27.32 -14.12 -14.32
C SER A 257 27.08 -15.41 -15.11
N ARG A 258 27.40 -16.59 -14.57
CA ARG A 258 27.12 -17.89 -15.18
C ARG A 258 25.64 -18.23 -15.19
N LEU A 259 24.85 -17.64 -14.30
CA LEU A 259 23.40 -17.83 -14.30
C LEU A 259 22.76 -17.16 -15.51
N PRO A 260 21.74 -17.78 -16.11
CA PRO A 260 20.97 -17.12 -17.17
C PRO A 260 20.35 -15.82 -16.66
N ALA A 261 20.14 -14.86 -17.54
CA ALA A 261 19.53 -13.57 -17.18
C ALA A 261 18.12 -13.72 -16.59
N SER A 262 17.41 -14.80 -16.92
CA SER A 262 16.10 -15.15 -16.38
C SER A 262 16.14 -15.76 -14.98
N SER A 263 17.32 -16.17 -14.49
CA SER A 263 17.49 -16.72 -13.15
C SER A 263 16.96 -15.75 -12.08
N THR A 264 16.19 -16.25 -11.15
CA THR A 264 15.66 -15.44 -10.02
C THR A 264 16.80 -14.88 -9.18
N VAL A 265 17.84 -15.67 -8.93
CA VAL A 265 19.01 -15.26 -8.16
C VAL A 265 19.73 -14.09 -8.85
N ARG A 266 19.98 -14.19 -10.16
CA ARG A 266 20.59 -13.12 -10.93
C ARG A 266 19.71 -11.86 -10.97
N ARG A 267 18.42 -12.00 -11.19
CA ARG A 267 17.43 -10.90 -11.17
C ARG A 267 17.32 -10.21 -9.81
N CYS A 268 17.56 -10.92 -8.70
CA CYS A 268 17.64 -10.33 -7.37
C CYS A 268 18.83 -9.38 -7.20
N LEU A 269 19.91 -9.61 -7.93
CA LEU A 269 21.20 -8.93 -7.76
C LEU A 269 21.62 -8.08 -8.97
N VAL A 270 20.90 -8.13 -10.09
CA VAL A 270 21.20 -7.31 -11.27
C VAL A 270 19.92 -6.62 -11.71
N PHE A 271 19.87 -5.31 -11.58
CA PHE A 271 18.66 -4.54 -11.89
C PHE A 271 18.96 -3.08 -12.23
N GLU A 272 18.12 -2.51 -13.07
CA GLU A 272 18.10 -1.09 -13.40
C GLU A 272 17.03 -0.36 -12.57
N PRO A 273 17.21 0.95 -12.31
CA PRO A 273 16.19 1.73 -11.63
C PRO A 273 14.91 1.81 -12.45
N ARG A 274 13.76 1.82 -11.80
CA ARG A 274 12.45 2.00 -12.41
C ARG A 274 12.25 3.45 -12.82
N ARG A 275 11.88 3.67 -14.07
CA ARG A 275 11.58 5.01 -14.60
C ARG A 275 10.18 5.51 -14.26
N ASP A 276 9.28 4.58 -13.93
CA ASP A 276 7.90 4.85 -13.53
C ASP A 276 7.75 5.26 -12.05
N VAL A 277 8.81 5.19 -11.25
CA VAL A 277 8.81 5.72 -9.88
C VAL A 277 9.29 7.18 -9.91
N SER A 278 8.36 8.11 -9.69
CA SER A 278 8.67 9.55 -9.66
C SER A 278 9.25 10.02 -8.33
N ARG A 279 8.97 9.29 -7.23
CA ARG A 279 9.34 9.70 -5.88
C ARG A 279 9.38 8.53 -4.90
N VAL A 280 10.30 8.60 -3.93
CA VAL A 280 10.40 7.60 -2.88
C VAL A 280 10.47 8.25 -1.49
N VAL A 281 9.76 7.67 -0.51
CA VAL A 281 9.78 8.11 0.89
C VAL A 281 10.24 6.96 1.77
N PHE A 282 11.31 7.17 2.50
CA PHE A 282 11.90 6.23 3.44
C PHE A 282 11.53 6.62 4.86
N ILE A 283 10.98 5.69 5.64
CA ILE A 283 10.59 5.94 7.03
C ILE A 283 11.32 4.95 7.93
N CYS A 284 12.14 5.45 8.85
CA CYS A 284 12.93 4.63 9.75
C CYS A 284 13.69 3.49 9.03
N THR A 285 14.24 3.78 7.85
CA THR A 285 14.81 2.78 6.95
C THR A 285 16.27 2.52 7.30
N PRO A 286 16.70 1.25 7.53
CA PRO A 286 18.07 0.93 7.89
C PRO A 286 18.98 0.87 6.66
N HIS A 287 19.27 2.00 6.01
CA HIS A 287 20.11 2.06 4.82
C HIS A 287 21.50 1.44 5.03
N ARG A 288 22.08 1.58 6.26
CA ARG A 288 23.35 0.99 6.65
C ARG A 288 23.19 -0.21 7.60
N GLY A 289 21.99 -0.80 7.62
CA GLY A 289 21.66 -1.93 8.48
C GLY A 289 21.39 -1.56 9.94
N SER A 290 21.05 -2.56 10.74
CA SER A 290 20.75 -2.42 12.16
C SER A 290 21.30 -3.60 12.96
N ARG A 291 22.08 -3.31 14.01
CA ARG A 291 22.58 -4.34 14.94
C ARG A 291 21.43 -4.89 15.81
N ILE A 292 20.50 -4.05 16.18
CA ILE A 292 19.38 -4.41 17.07
C ILE A 292 18.34 -5.23 16.31
N ALA A 293 18.07 -4.90 15.04
CA ALA A 293 17.25 -5.75 14.18
C ALA A 293 17.82 -7.17 14.08
N THR A 294 19.14 -7.33 14.12
CA THR A 294 19.79 -8.66 14.10
C THR A 294 19.78 -9.35 15.45
N SER A 295 19.86 -8.64 16.58
CA SER A 295 19.91 -9.22 17.93
C SER A 295 18.54 -9.49 18.52
N SER A 296 17.57 -8.57 18.40
CA SER A 296 16.21 -8.73 18.96
C SER A 296 15.40 -9.79 18.22
N ILE A 297 15.66 -9.95 16.92
CA ILE A 297 15.03 -10.99 16.10
C ILE A 297 15.73 -12.34 16.31
N ALA A 298 17.01 -12.34 16.70
CA ALA A 298 17.72 -13.53 17.09
C ALA A 298 17.05 -14.28 18.26
N GLY A 299 16.50 -13.53 19.23
CA GLY A 299 15.72 -14.08 20.34
C GLY A 299 14.35 -14.66 19.95
N LEU A 300 13.79 -14.29 18.78
CA LEU A 300 12.49 -14.77 18.30
C LEU A 300 12.56 -15.99 17.36
N GLY A 301 13.72 -16.64 17.24
CA GLY A 301 13.86 -17.88 16.47
C GLY A 301 14.30 -17.68 15.02
N ILE A 302 15.48 -17.11 14.80
CA ILE A 302 16.16 -16.96 13.49
C ILE A 302 16.22 -18.25 12.69
N TRP A 303 16.28 -19.41 13.35
CA TRP A 303 16.29 -20.72 12.74
C TRP A 303 15.03 -21.04 11.90
N LEU A 304 13.93 -20.29 12.07
CA LEU A 304 12.69 -20.41 11.30
C LEU A 304 12.74 -19.67 9.96
N ILE A 305 13.72 -18.78 9.74
CA ILE A 305 13.83 -18.02 8.51
C ILE A 305 14.67 -18.82 7.52
N ARG A 306 14.00 -19.55 6.64
CA ARG A 306 14.62 -20.42 5.64
C ARG A 306 14.56 -19.78 4.26
N LEU A 307 15.58 -20.03 3.45
CA LEU A 307 15.48 -19.84 2.01
C LEU A 307 14.31 -20.66 1.46
N PRO A 308 13.45 -20.08 0.61
CA PRO A 308 12.47 -20.86 -0.12
C PRO A 308 13.14 -22.02 -0.85
N ARG A 309 12.57 -23.21 -0.74
CA ARG A 309 13.15 -24.44 -1.30
C ARG A 309 13.49 -24.32 -2.79
N TRP A 310 12.60 -23.67 -3.56
CA TRP A 310 12.76 -23.42 -4.98
C TRP A 310 13.94 -22.49 -5.32
N ILE A 311 14.35 -21.57 -4.42
CA ILE A 311 15.59 -20.77 -4.58
C ILE A 311 16.80 -21.64 -4.24
N ALA A 312 16.69 -22.48 -3.23
CA ALA A 312 17.76 -23.42 -2.89
C ALA A 312 18.01 -24.41 -4.04
N GLU A 313 16.96 -24.85 -4.73
CA GLU A 313 17.03 -25.70 -5.93
C GLU A 313 17.70 -24.94 -7.10
N GLU A 314 17.28 -23.70 -7.40
CA GLU A 314 17.91 -22.85 -8.43
C GLU A 314 19.38 -22.56 -8.13
N MET A 315 19.76 -22.45 -6.83
CA MET A 315 21.14 -22.29 -6.41
C MET A 315 21.94 -23.60 -6.43
N ALA A 316 21.27 -24.75 -6.28
CA ALA A 316 21.92 -26.05 -6.41
C ALA A 316 22.44 -26.30 -7.82
N ASP A 317 21.78 -25.70 -8.84
CA ASP A 317 22.25 -25.74 -10.23
C ASP A 317 23.52 -24.89 -10.45
N LEU A 318 23.77 -23.91 -9.57
CA LEU A 318 25.09 -23.28 -9.45
C LEU A 318 26.14 -24.23 -8.82
N ALA A 319 25.66 -25.35 -8.25
CA ALA A 319 26.34 -26.44 -7.52
C ALA A 319 27.84 -26.27 -7.38
N GLY A 320 28.19 -25.15 -7.05
CA GLY A 320 29.52 -24.82 -6.72
C GLY A 320 29.56 -24.52 -5.24
N LEU A 321 30.35 -25.18 -4.60
CA LEU A 321 31.11 -24.64 -3.51
C LEU A 321 31.71 -23.33 -4.04
N ASP A 322 31.70 -22.26 -3.25
CA ASP A 322 32.48 -21.08 -3.58
C ASP A 322 33.93 -21.51 -3.86
N SER A 323 34.76 -20.63 -4.40
CA SER A 323 36.19 -20.88 -4.65
C SER A 323 36.96 -21.41 -3.42
N THR A 324 36.31 -21.47 -2.22
CA THR A 324 36.83 -21.99 -0.96
C THR A 324 36.20 -23.31 -0.53
N GLY A 325 35.32 -23.92 -1.36
CA GLY A 325 34.67 -25.19 -1.04
C GLY A 325 33.46 -25.08 -0.09
N ARG A 326 32.91 -23.89 0.13
CA ARG A 326 31.77 -23.65 1.01
C ARG A 326 30.46 -23.50 0.24
N PRO A 327 29.33 -24.02 0.77
CA PRO A 327 28.02 -23.83 0.14
C PRO A 327 27.68 -22.36 0.02
N ILE A 328 27.33 -21.90 -1.18
CA ILE A 328 26.84 -20.55 -1.42
C ILE A 328 25.53 -20.36 -0.67
N ARG A 329 25.49 -19.39 0.25
CA ARG A 329 24.29 -19.05 1.02
C ARG A 329 23.84 -17.65 0.69
N LEU A 330 22.61 -17.51 0.15
CA LEU A 330 21.98 -16.19 0.10
C LEU A 330 21.63 -15.74 1.54
N PRO A 331 21.97 -14.50 1.91
CA PRO A 331 21.61 -13.99 3.22
C PRO A 331 20.08 -13.89 3.36
N THR A 332 19.52 -14.40 4.46
CA THR A 332 18.11 -14.20 4.84
C THR A 332 17.79 -12.71 5.05
N SER A 333 16.53 -12.36 5.25
CA SER A 333 16.11 -10.96 5.54
C SER A 333 16.92 -10.34 6.67
N ILE A 334 17.19 -11.10 7.74
CA ILE A 334 17.94 -10.61 8.90
C ILE A 334 19.42 -10.36 8.56
N HIS A 335 20.06 -11.31 7.88
CA HIS A 335 21.44 -11.12 7.42
C HIS A 335 21.53 -9.97 6.41
N GLY A 336 20.48 -9.82 5.56
CA GLY A 336 20.35 -8.70 4.62
C GLY A 336 20.25 -7.33 5.30
N LEU A 337 19.74 -7.26 6.53
CA LEU A 337 19.63 -6.04 7.34
C LEU A 337 20.83 -5.83 8.28
N SER A 338 21.82 -6.72 8.29
CA SER A 338 23.04 -6.56 9.09
C SER A 338 23.86 -5.35 8.60
N PRO A 339 24.52 -4.60 9.49
CA PRO A 339 25.49 -3.57 9.10
C PRO A 339 26.67 -4.09 8.27
N ARG A 340 26.90 -5.41 8.32
CA ARG A 340 27.92 -6.11 7.50
C ARG A 340 27.39 -6.60 6.15
N SER A 341 26.15 -6.28 5.80
CA SER A 341 25.55 -6.70 4.54
C SER A 341 26.28 -6.07 3.35
N ARG A 342 26.91 -6.91 2.52
CA ARG A 342 27.53 -6.49 1.26
C ARG A 342 26.51 -5.89 0.29
N PHE A 343 25.27 -6.39 0.33
CA PHE A 343 24.16 -5.88 -0.47
C PHE A 343 23.82 -4.44 -0.10
N LEU A 344 23.64 -4.12 1.20
CA LEU A 344 23.38 -2.75 1.65
C LEU A 344 24.55 -1.83 1.38
N ALA A 345 25.79 -2.31 1.60
CA ALA A 345 27.00 -1.54 1.32
C ALA A 345 27.09 -1.17 -0.18
N ALA A 346 26.75 -2.10 -1.07
CA ALA A 346 26.70 -1.82 -2.50
C ALA A 346 25.55 -0.87 -2.87
N LEU A 347 24.36 -1.08 -2.32
CA LEU A 347 23.19 -0.23 -2.56
C LEU A 347 23.43 1.22 -2.13
N ASN A 348 24.22 1.45 -1.07
CA ASN A 348 24.54 2.79 -0.58
C ASN A 348 25.58 3.56 -1.43
N ARG A 349 26.29 2.89 -2.34
CA ARG A 349 27.22 3.57 -3.25
C ARG A 349 26.54 4.27 -4.41
N THR A 350 25.28 3.95 -4.67
CA THR A 350 24.51 4.52 -5.78
C THR A 350 23.40 5.41 -5.23
N PRO A 351 23.32 6.69 -5.62
CA PRO A 351 22.22 7.56 -5.23
C PRO A 351 20.91 7.05 -5.82
N PRO A 352 19.74 7.35 -5.20
CA PRO A 352 18.45 7.08 -5.79
C PRO A 352 18.27 7.80 -7.13
N SER A 353 17.75 7.13 -8.13
CA SER A 353 17.43 7.73 -9.45
C SER A 353 16.20 8.63 -9.44
N ALA A 354 15.41 8.59 -8.38
CA ALA A 354 14.23 9.43 -8.17
C ALA A 354 14.39 10.27 -6.90
N PRO A 355 13.76 11.44 -6.80
CA PRO A 355 13.72 12.26 -5.60
C PRO A 355 13.36 11.44 -4.36
N ALA A 356 14.27 11.40 -3.40
CA ALA A 356 14.18 10.63 -2.18
C ALA A 356 13.91 11.52 -0.97
N HIS A 357 13.04 11.08 -0.08
CA HIS A 357 12.71 11.76 1.16
C HIS A 357 12.93 10.82 2.35
N SER A 358 13.49 11.31 3.44
CA SER A 358 13.77 10.53 4.63
C SER A 358 12.98 11.06 5.82
N ILE A 359 12.31 10.15 6.56
CA ILE A 359 11.62 10.44 7.82
C ILE A 359 12.23 9.54 8.89
N ILE A 360 12.84 10.14 9.91
CA ILE A 360 13.64 9.44 10.89
C ILE A 360 13.06 9.63 12.29
N GLY A 361 12.91 8.55 13.06
CA GLY A 361 12.53 8.61 14.46
C GLY A 361 13.72 8.99 15.33
N SER A 362 13.65 10.10 16.07
CA SER A 362 14.74 10.53 16.96
C SER A 362 14.98 9.59 18.14
N ARG A 363 13.98 8.79 18.49
CA ARG A 363 14.01 7.80 19.58
C ARG A 363 13.89 6.37 19.03
N ASP A 364 14.32 6.14 17.78
CA ASP A 364 14.28 4.82 17.18
C ASP A 364 15.37 3.93 17.77
N GLY A 365 14.94 3.03 18.68
CA GLY A 365 15.82 2.07 19.34
C GLY A 365 16.21 0.88 18.46
N ILE A 366 15.68 0.76 17.23
CA ILE A 366 15.93 -0.35 16.29
C ILE A 366 16.88 0.10 15.18
N VAL A 367 16.62 1.25 14.57
CA VAL A 367 17.41 1.81 13.48
C VAL A 367 18.04 3.13 13.96
N PRO A 368 19.34 3.15 14.21
CA PRO A 368 19.99 4.38 14.66
C PRO A 368 19.98 5.44 13.54
N TYR A 369 20.00 6.71 13.95
CA TYR A 369 20.00 7.85 13.02
C TYR A 369 21.07 7.69 11.91
N SER A 370 22.29 7.33 12.28
CA SER A 370 23.39 7.13 11.31
C SER A 370 23.09 6.10 10.23
N SER A 371 22.21 5.15 10.51
CA SER A 371 21.76 4.15 9.54
C SER A 371 20.57 4.63 8.72
N ALA A 372 19.66 5.39 9.32
CA ALA A 372 18.46 5.91 8.66
C ALA A 372 18.75 7.15 7.80
N HIS A 373 19.79 7.90 8.14
CA HIS A 373 20.24 9.07 7.40
C HIS A 373 20.66 8.72 5.96
N LEU A 374 20.14 9.48 4.99
CA LEU A 374 20.43 9.35 3.57
C LEU A 374 20.97 10.68 3.05
N GLY A 375 22.29 10.76 2.74
CA GLY A 375 22.96 11.99 2.32
C GLY A 375 22.37 12.64 1.06
N ASP A 376 21.80 11.82 0.16
CA ASP A 376 21.21 12.26 -1.11
C ASP A 376 19.70 12.53 -1.02
N ALA A 377 19.13 12.61 0.21
CA ALA A 377 17.72 12.89 0.37
C ALA A 377 17.40 14.35 0.03
N VAL A 378 16.34 14.58 -0.77
CA VAL A 378 15.81 15.91 -1.07
C VAL A 378 15.27 16.60 0.20
N THR A 379 14.67 15.82 1.09
CA THR A 379 14.30 16.27 2.44
C THR A 379 14.57 15.18 3.46
N GLU A 380 14.99 15.60 4.65
CA GLU A 380 15.09 14.76 5.83
C GLU A 380 14.32 15.39 6.97
N VAL A 381 13.38 14.64 7.57
CA VAL A 381 12.57 15.11 8.68
C VAL A 381 12.76 14.17 9.86
N ILE A 382 13.13 14.73 11.00
CA ILE A 382 13.28 14.00 12.26
C ILE A 382 12.00 14.16 13.08
N VAL A 383 11.38 13.04 13.45
CA VAL A 383 10.16 13.02 14.26
C VAL A 383 10.44 12.50 15.66
N PRO A 384 9.80 13.02 16.73
CA PRO A 384 10.03 12.60 18.11
C PRO A 384 9.33 11.28 18.43
N ALA A 385 9.68 10.22 17.68
CA ALA A 385 9.10 8.89 17.76
C ALA A 385 10.15 7.80 17.77
N GLY A 386 9.78 6.59 18.20
CA GLY A 386 10.55 5.36 18.03
C GLY A 386 10.40 4.78 16.64
N HIS A 387 10.68 3.47 16.48
CA HIS A 387 10.63 2.76 15.20
C HIS A 387 9.23 2.78 14.51
N GLY A 388 8.15 2.97 15.28
CA GLY A 388 6.80 3.18 14.77
C GLY A 388 6.51 4.59 14.26
N GLY A 389 7.52 5.39 13.96
CA GLY A 389 7.43 6.80 13.57
C GLY A 389 6.56 7.09 12.33
N PHE A 390 6.25 6.09 11.52
CA PHE A 390 5.38 6.22 10.34
C PHE A 390 3.97 6.75 10.67
N SER A 391 3.45 6.47 11.86
CA SER A 391 2.12 6.92 12.31
C SER A 391 2.16 8.23 13.11
N HIS A 392 3.34 8.81 13.34
CA HIS A 392 3.47 10.08 14.03
C HIS A 392 2.85 11.22 13.19
N PRO A 393 2.09 12.18 13.80
CA PRO A 393 1.45 13.25 13.04
C PRO A 393 2.39 14.04 12.13
N LEU A 394 3.59 14.37 12.58
CA LEU A 394 4.60 15.08 11.75
C LEU A 394 5.06 14.23 10.56
N ALA A 395 5.20 12.90 10.72
CA ALA A 395 5.54 12.01 9.61
C ALA A 395 4.43 11.98 8.56
N ILE A 396 3.17 11.88 9.00
CA ILE A 396 2.02 11.90 8.08
C ILE A 396 1.90 13.28 7.40
N GLN A 397 2.16 14.37 8.13
CA GLN A 397 2.18 15.72 7.57
C GLN A 397 3.26 15.86 6.50
N GLU A 398 4.45 15.31 6.71
CA GLU A 398 5.52 15.34 5.72
C GLU A 398 5.15 14.50 4.48
N ILE A 399 4.61 13.29 4.66
CA ILE A 399 4.11 12.48 3.54
C ILE A 399 3.06 13.29 2.75
N ARG A 400 2.10 13.93 3.43
CA ARG A 400 1.09 14.77 2.80
C ARG A 400 1.70 15.92 2.01
N ARG A 401 2.72 16.61 2.57
CA ARG A 401 3.44 17.71 1.91
C ARG A 401 4.13 17.22 0.64
N ILE A 402 4.79 16.07 0.71
CA ILE A 402 5.47 15.43 -0.42
C ILE A 402 4.47 15.12 -1.53
N LEU A 403 3.35 14.49 -1.19
CA LEU A 403 2.30 14.15 -2.16
C LEU A 403 1.69 15.41 -2.80
N LYS A 404 1.39 16.45 -2.02
CA LYS A 404 0.87 17.72 -2.59
C LYS A 404 1.84 18.41 -3.52
N LYS A 405 3.15 18.31 -3.27
CA LYS A 405 4.17 18.83 -4.17
C LYS A 405 4.20 18.07 -5.49
N GLU A 406 4.03 16.74 -5.44
CA GLU A 406 4.02 15.89 -6.62
C GLU A 406 2.86 16.19 -7.57
N VAL A 407 1.63 16.40 -7.04
CA VAL A 407 0.46 16.77 -7.86
C VAL A 407 0.68 18.03 -8.68
N ARG A 408 1.40 18.99 -8.13
CA ARG A 408 1.66 20.28 -8.80
C ARG A 408 2.71 20.18 -9.93
N SER A 409 3.34 19.04 -10.08
CA SER A 409 4.34 18.77 -11.10
C SER A 409 3.74 18.18 -12.38
N TYR A 410 2.43 17.88 -12.36
CA TYR A 410 1.63 17.33 -13.47
C TYR A 410 0.39 18.16 -13.75
#